data_4ac48df7764974864988ef0dde573dd9
#
_entry.id   4ac48df7764974864988ef0dde573dd9
#
_cell.length_a   1.000
_cell.length_b   1.000
_cell.length_c   1.000
_cell.angle_alpha   90.00
_cell.angle_beta   90.00
_cell.angle_gamma   90.00
#
_symmetry.space_group_name_H-M   'P 1'
#
loop_
_entity.id
_entity.type
_entity.pdbx_description
1 polymer ?
#
loop_
_entity_poly.entity_id
_entity_poly.type
_entity_poly.pdbx_seq_one_letter_code
_entity_poly.pdbx_strand_id
1 'polypeptide(L)'
;MENLTNGMNETHNKVDRFYVNSAKCQVPYVEPFNAEVMKVYKPMPFIPCTNKSDLITVHYDRMYNQYVLHVNKEVVHEEVGQGDIACFYQKIIYGRKADVFDSIGSKTQFYQSFLVPVDIEGMLVECRTANEQRVLQKDAFVLVQYQKKPKEQPRKSVPDRQASVIMYGIDTVSRTNLRRTMPMVHEFLKSPGWYEMMGYNKVADNSFPNIFAMLTGYSPETAKAQVCDTDIDGCLDKIPFIWKEMREAGYLTAYAEDEEIANTFTYMKPGFSVKPTDYYFRPFLVALENHTEVKYCEGCLMKYCLGRRLANSYIYDYCRQFMQRFVAERPVWGMFWSNHFSHDNVFMLSAMEHKVLTDLLNFERDGAFEHTIMIFFSDHGARFGPLMHMKEAFLEERLPIMFIYLPPWFREKYPMYVRALELNQHRLSSNFDLYSTLKHILKIDGKADGWSYDCPQCQSLLLPLPENRNCSQAGITEPYCTCHKYEEVRETDWTRRMAIHVVERINQYLWQHNMQERCSNLTLRVVNATEQRVDNLDGDTNLTGGLRHYHTKFQVHQNLGEFFATTLYDRETEALELNVELISRTNMYGNDSECVRNKIVKLYCICLEKLWT
;
A
#
# COMPACT_ATOMS: atom_id res chain seq x y z
N MET A 1 -1.49 32.54 -18.02
CA MET A 1 -2.09 31.22 -18.21
C MET A 1 -2.82 31.08 -19.57
N GLU A 2 -2.32 31.68 -20.64
CA GLU A 2 -3.00 31.67 -21.96
C GLU A 2 -2.09 31.29 -23.13
N ASN A 3 -0.94 30.65 -22.91
CA ASN A 3 0.00 30.29 -23.98
C ASN A 3 0.51 28.87 -23.95
N LEU A 4 -0.26 27.89 -23.39
CA LEU A 4 0.10 26.46 -23.40
C LEU A 4 -0.87 25.58 -24.23
N THR A 5 -1.75 26.17 -25.04
CA THR A 5 -2.75 25.42 -25.82
C THR A 5 -2.48 25.31 -27.33
N ASN A 6 -1.34 25.77 -27.83
CA ASN A 6 -1.00 25.68 -29.25
C ASN A 6 0.33 24.95 -29.46
N GLY A 7 0.30 23.63 -29.43
CA GLY A 7 1.48 22.79 -29.72
C GLY A 7 1.25 21.28 -29.69
N MET A 8 0.02 20.83 -29.58
CA MET A 8 -0.32 19.40 -29.71
C MET A 8 -1.06 19.13 -31.03
N ASN A 9 -0.37 19.21 -32.15
CA ASN A 9 -0.77 18.55 -33.39
C ASN A 9 -0.04 17.21 -33.46
N GLU A 10 -0.66 16.14 -32.91
CA GLU A 10 -1.20 14.97 -33.57
C GLU A 10 -0.25 14.27 -34.55
N THR A 11 0.62 13.42 -33.99
CA THR A 11 0.80 12.10 -34.57
C THR A 11 -0.01 11.15 -33.65
N HIS A 12 -1.28 10.93 -34.01
CA HIS A 12 -2.08 9.81 -33.48
C HIS A 12 -1.42 8.50 -33.91
N ASN A 13 -0.36 8.08 -33.23
CA ASN A 13 -0.05 6.67 -33.12
C ASN A 13 -1.29 6.03 -32.50
N LYS A 14 -1.78 4.94 -33.08
CA LYS A 14 -2.87 4.11 -32.54
C LYS A 14 -2.62 3.93 -31.05
N VAL A 15 -3.40 4.63 -30.22
CA VAL A 15 -3.41 4.42 -28.78
C VAL A 15 -3.64 2.92 -28.60
N ASP A 16 -2.72 2.22 -27.94
CA ASP A 16 -2.91 0.83 -27.61
C ASP A 16 -4.23 0.71 -26.85
N ARG A 17 -5.18 -0.01 -27.44
CA ARG A 17 -6.52 -0.18 -26.85
C ARG A 17 -6.48 -1.02 -25.58
N PHE A 18 -5.33 -1.60 -25.26
CA PHE A 18 -5.17 -2.56 -24.17
C PHE A 18 -3.87 -2.31 -23.38
N TYR A 19 -3.93 -2.50 -22.08
CA TYR A 19 -2.74 -2.65 -21.23
C TYR A 19 -2.07 -4.01 -21.44
N VAL A 20 -2.89 -5.08 -21.55
CA VAL A 20 -2.48 -6.43 -21.90
C VAL A 20 -3.36 -6.89 -23.05
N ASN A 21 -2.75 -7.47 -24.09
CA ASN A 21 -3.48 -7.99 -25.23
C ASN A 21 -2.88 -9.31 -25.69
N SER A 22 -3.46 -10.42 -25.24
CA SER A 22 -3.05 -11.78 -25.60
C SER A 22 -4.28 -12.66 -25.88
N ALA A 23 -4.03 -13.87 -26.36
CA ALA A 23 -5.12 -14.82 -26.64
C ALA A 23 -5.92 -15.24 -25.38
N LYS A 24 -5.35 -15.06 -24.16
CA LYS A 24 -6.00 -15.48 -22.91
C LYS A 24 -6.25 -14.33 -21.94
N CYS A 25 -5.84 -13.10 -22.25
CA CYS A 25 -6.03 -11.95 -21.39
C CYS A 25 -6.09 -10.66 -22.21
N GLN A 26 -7.18 -9.92 -22.08
CA GLN A 26 -7.37 -8.63 -22.73
C GLN A 26 -7.79 -7.57 -21.72
N VAL A 27 -6.81 -6.84 -21.15
CA VAL A 27 -7.07 -5.76 -20.19
C VAL A 27 -7.18 -4.45 -20.96
N PRO A 28 -8.37 -3.85 -21.06
CA PRO A 28 -8.57 -2.63 -21.85
C PRO A 28 -7.86 -1.43 -21.23
N TYR A 29 -7.42 -0.51 -22.10
CA TYR A 29 -6.90 0.79 -21.65
C TYR A 29 -8.02 1.65 -21.07
N VAL A 30 -7.74 2.29 -19.96
CA VAL A 30 -8.63 3.26 -19.29
C VAL A 30 -8.04 4.65 -19.40
N GLU A 31 -8.82 5.59 -19.98
CA GLU A 31 -8.42 6.99 -20.07
C GLU A 31 -8.48 7.65 -18.68
N PRO A 32 -7.34 8.12 -18.12
CA PRO A 32 -7.29 8.70 -16.78
C PRO A 32 -8.18 9.92 -16.60
N PHE A 33 -8.36 10.72 -17.66
CA PHE A 33 -9.11 11.98 -17.66
C PHE A 33 -10.40 11.91 -18.47
N ASN A 34 -11.06 10.74 -18.48
CA ASN A 34 -12.34 10.62 -19.16
C ASN A 34 -13.41 11.57 -18.58
N ALA A 35 -14.41 11.94 -19.39
CA ALA A 35 -15.39 12.96 -19.06
C ALA A 35 -16.20 12.65 -17.79
N GLU A 36 -16.45 11.37 -17.48
CA GLU A 36 -17.21 10.96 -16.31
C GLU A 36 -16.38 11.15 -15.02
N VAL A 37 -15.13 10.69 -15.03
CA VAL A 37 -14.22 10.87 -13.90
C VAL A 37 -13.99 12.36 -13.62
N MET A 38 -13.86 13.17 -14.65
CA MET A 38 -13.64 14.62 -14.49
C MET A 38 -14.82 15.36 -13.85
N LYS A 39 -16.01 14.80 -13.84
CA LYS A 39 -17.17 15.37 -13.09
C LYS A 39 -17.01 15.25 -11.57
N VAL A 40 -16.26 14.23 -11.11
CA VAL A 40 -16.10 13.93 -9.68
C VAL A 40 -14.68 14.19 -9.18
N TYR A 41 -13.69 14.31 -10.07
CA TYR A 41 -12.31 14.58 -9.72
C TYR A 41 -12.16 15.94 -9.06
N LYS A 42 -11.68 15.95 -7.83
CA LYS A 42 -11.41 17.16 -7.04
C LYS A 42 -10.03 17.01 -6.39
N PRO A 43 -8.97 17.52 -7.03
CA PRO A 43 -7.64 17.47 -6.45
C PRO A 43 -7.62 18.27 -5.14
N MET A 44 -7.00 17.72 -4.12
CA MET A 44 -6.81 18.38 -2.84
C MET A 44 -5.51 19.20 -2.87
N PRO A 45 -5.56 20.49 -2.54
CA PRO A 45 -4.35 21.29 -2.42
C PRO A 45 -3.55 20.87 -1.19
N PHE A 46 -2.24 21.06 -1.26
CA PHE A 46 -1.39 20.92 -0.08
C PHE A 46 -1.76 21.95 0.99
N ILE A 47 -1.97 21.48 2.22
CA ILE A 47 -2.22 22.33 3.39
C ILE A 47 -1.05 22.13 4.36
N PRO A 48 -0.28 23.17 4.70
CA PRO A 48 0.83 23.04 5.64
C PRO A 48 0.32 22.73 7.05
N CYS A 49 0.98 21.80 7.73
CA CYS A 49 0.65 21.43 9.11
C CYS A 49 0.95 22.55 10.12
N THR A 50 1.84 23.46 9.75
CA THR A 50 2.20 24.66 10.51
C THR A 50 2.68 25.76 9.56
N ASN A 51 2.43 27.01 9.93
CA ASN A 51 2.96 28.20 9.24
C ASN A 51 4.24 28.72 9.92
N LYS A 52 4.71 28.07 10.98
CA LYS A 52 5.89 28.49 11.73
C LYS A 52 7.14 27.79 11.21
N SER A 53 8.24 28.50 11.12
CA SER A 53 9.56 27.95 10.84
C SER A 53 10.00 26.95 11.91
N ASP A 54 10.83 25.97 11.54
CA ASP A 54 11.34 24.99 12.50
C ASP A 54 12.48 25.61 13.34
N LEU A 55 12.21 25.70 14.64
CA LEU A 55 13.20 26.13 15.62
C LEU A 55 14.21 25.01 15.90
N ILE A 56 13.75 23.76 15.88
CA ILE A 56 14.58 22.57 16.09
C ILE A 56 14.59 21.76 14.80
N THR A 57 15.78 21.44 14.33
CA THR A 57 16.00 20.51 13.23
C THR A 57 16.97 19.40 13.65
N VAL A 58 16.89 18.25 12.99
CA VAL A 58 17.83 17.15 13.17
C VAL A 58 18.46 16.80 11.83
N HIS A 59 19.76 16.61 11.83
CA HIS A 59 20.49 16.14 10.65
C HIS A 59 21.56 15.12 11.07
N TYR A 60 21.94 14.28 10.13
CA TYR A 60 23.02 13.32 10.33
C TYR A 60 24.35 13.93 9.90
N ASP A 61 25.27 14.02 10.85
CA ASP A 61 26.63 14.47 10.60
C ASP A 61 27.53 13.25 10.28
N ARG A 62 27.99 13.20 9.04
CA ARG A 62 28.85 12.09 8.56
C ARG A 62 30.24 12.10 9.22
N MET A 63 30.72 13.24 9.65
CA MET A 63 32.03 13.39 10.28
C MET A 63 32.04 12.75 11.67
N TYR A 64 30.98 13.01 12.44
CA TYR A 64 30.81 12.43 13.79
C TYR A 64 30.09 11.09 13.76
N ASN A 65 29.53 10.70 12.63
CA ASN A 65 28.70 9.50 12.47
C ASN A 65 27.53 9.47 13.47
N GLN A 66 26.94 10.63 13.73
CA GLN A 66 25.86 10.83 14.71
C GLN A 66 24.83 11.84 14.21
N TYR A 67 23.64 11.76 14.79
CA TYR A 67 22.64 12.81 14.62
C TYR A 67 22.93 14.01 15.50
N VAL A 68 22.65 15.20 14.99
CA VAL A 68 22.82 16.47 15.68
C VAL A 68 21.48 17.20 15.71
N LEU A 69 21.03 17.56 16.90
CA LEU A 69 19.93 18.54 17.05
C LEU A 69 20.51 19.95 16.94
N HIS A 70 19.92 20.70 16.05
CA HIS A 70 20.28 22.09 15.79
C HIS A 70 19.15 23.00 16.19
N VAL A 71 19.45 24.04 16.96
CA VAL A 71 18.50 25.12 17.32
C VAL A 71 18.75 26.31 16.39
N ASN A 72 17.74 26.68 15.61
CA ASN A 72 17.84 27.80 14.68
C ASN A 72 17.76 29.14 15.44
N LYS A 73 18.88 29.84 15.52
CA LYS A 73 18.98 31.11 16.27
C LYS A 73 18.15 32.23 15.65
N GLU A 74 17.94 32.22 14.34
CA GLU A 74 17.13 33.22 13.65
C GLU A 74 15.66 33.07 14.06
N VAL A 75 15.15 31.84 14.05
CA VAL A 75 13.79 31.53 14.52
C VAL A 75 13.63 31.82 16.01
N VAL A 76 14.65 31.56 16.84
CA VAL A 76 14.63 31.97 18.25
C VAL A 76 14.49 33.47 18.37
N HIS A 77 15.26 34.25 17.61
CA HIS A 77 15.20 35.72 17.64
C HIS A 77 13.84 36.23 17.17
N GLU A 78 13.26 35.62 16.14
CA GLU A 78 11.92 35.98 15.64
C GLU A 78 10.82 35.70 16.69
N GLU A 79 10.89 34.58 17.41
CA GLU A 79 9.85 34.13 18.37
C GLU A 79 9.96 34.80 19.75
N VAL A 80 11.18 35.10 20.23
CA VAL A 80 11.41 35.59 21.62
C VAL A 80 12.30 36.82 21.72
N GLY A 81 12.81 37.37 20.60
CA GLY A 81 13.72 38.51 20.62
C GLY A 81 15.02 38.24 21.38
N GLN A 82 15.27 38.99 22.44
CA GLN A 82 16.42 38.76 23.34
C GLN A 82 16.13 37.81 24.53
N GLY A 83 14.96 37.19 24.53
CA GLY A 83 14.55 36.24 25.59
C GLY A 83 15.29 34.92 25.49
N ASP A 84 15.46 34.28 26.63
CA ASP A 84 16.08 32.94 26.73
C ASP A 84 15.05 31.85 26.47
N ILE A 85 15.56 30.73 25.89
CA ILE A 85 14.79 29.51 25.67
C ILE A 85 15.42 28.33 26.41
N ALA A 86 14.61 27.34 26.75
CA ALA A 86 15.06 26.07 27.27
C ALA A 86 14.51 24.93 26.39
N CYS A 87 15.40 24.08 25.88
CA CYS A 87 15.05 22.96 25.04
C CYS A 87 15.32 21.63 25.77
N PHE A 88 14.41 20.71 25.62
CA PHE A 88 14.46 19.39 26.30
C PHE A 88 14.18 18.28 25.29
N TYR A 89 14.80 17.13 25.50
CA TYR A 89 14.42 15.90 24.83
C TYR A 89 13.99 14.83 25.84
N GLN A 90 13.21 13.88 25.34
CA GLN A 90 12.81 12.67 26.07
C GLN A 90 12.97 11.49 25.13
N LYS A 91 13.75 10.48 25.54
CA LYS A 91 13.93 9.25 24.76
C LYS A 91 12.63 8.44 24.74
N ILE A 92 12.24 7.93 23.57
CA ILE A 92 11.19 6.92 23.43
C ILE A 92 11.84 5.56 23.74
N ILE A 93 11.31 4.88 24.75
CA ILE A 93 11.81 3.57 25.19
C ILE A 93 10.91 2.51 24.57
N TYR A 94 11.47 1.69 23.70
CA TYR A 94 10.73 0.64 23.01
C TYR A 94 10.46 -0.55 23.94
N GLY A 95 9.24 -1.10 23.85
CA GLY A 95 8.79 -2.21 24.69
C GLY A 95 9.43 -3.55 24.36
N ARG A 96 9.16 -4.54 25.19
CA ARG A 96 9.57 -5.92 24.92
C ARG A 96 8.77 -6.54 23.79
N LYS A 97 7.47 -6.21 23.65
CA LYS A 97 6.67 -6.56 22.49
C LYS A 97 6.99 -5.62 21.34
N ALA A 98 7.08 -6.15 20.13
CA ALA A 98 7.53 -5.40 18.97
C ALA A 98 6.63 -4.21 18.60
N ASP A 99 5.32 -4.34 18.79
CA ASP A 99 4.32 -3.41 18.28
C ASP A 99 3.99 -2.24 19.22
N VAL A 100 4.65 -2.12 20.35
CA VAL A 100 4.39 -1.08 21.35
C VAL A 100 5.67 -0.39 21.82
N PHE A 101 5.55 0.86 22.26
CA PHE A 101 6.59 1.48 23.10
C PHE A 101 6.29 1.20 24.58
N ASP A 102 7.32 1.22 25.42
CA ASP A 102 7.19 0.95 26.85
C ASP A 102 6.87 2.23 27.62
N SER A 103 7.69 3.24 27.43
CA SER A 103 7.59 4.50 28.16
C SER A 103 8.35 5.65 27.48
N ILE A 104 8.12 6.84 27.99
CA ILE A 104 8.89 8.03 27.64
C ILE A 104 9.86 8.33 28.78
N GLY A 105 11.14 8.47 28.45
CA GLY A 105 12.20 8.80 29.39
C GLY A 105 12.04 10.16 30.06
N SER A 106 12.89 10.44 31.02
CA SER A 106 12.93 11.73 31.72
C SER A 106 13.28 12.89 30.77
N LYS A 107 12.75 14.08 31.07
CA LYS A 107 13.14 15.31 30.39
C LYS A 107 14.60 15.63 30.66
N THR A 108 15.39 15.74 29.60
CA THR A 108 16.81 16.11 29.66
C THR A 108 17.02 17.38 28.84
N GLN A 109 17.59 18.41 29.46
CA GLN A 109 17.91 19.66 28.78
C GLN A 109 19.05 19.46 27.77
N PHE A 110 18.96 20.11 26.63
CA PHE A 110 20.03 20.14 25.64
C PHE A 110 20.27 21.56 25.12
N TYR A 111 21.39 21.74 24.49
CA TYR A 111 21.85 23.03 23.95
C TYR A 111 22.14 22.91 22.45
N GLN A 112 22.50 24.03 21.85
CA GLN A 112 22.86 24.11 20.44
C GLN A 112 23.88 23.03 20.02
N SER A 113 23.65 22.44 18.85
CA SER A 113 24.51 21.38 18.27
C SER A 113 24.65 20.15 19.16
N PHE A 114 23.55 19.72 19.75
CA PHE A 114 23.51 18.55 20.64
C PHE A 114 23.71 17.26 19.82
N LEU A 115 24.79 16.54 20.13
CA LEU A 115 25.07 15.20 19.57
C LEU A 115 24.13 14.18 20.22
N VAL A 116 23.25 13.59 19.42
CA VAL A 116 22.27 12.63 19.91
C VAL A 116 22.96 11.30 20.28
N PRO A 117 22.79 10.78 21.50
CA PRO A 117 23.31 9.48 21.87
C PRO A 117 22.87 8.37 20.91
N VAL A 118 23.81 7.46 20.57
CA VAL A 118 23.58 6.40 19.57
C VAL A 118 22.56 5.34 19.98
N ASP A 119 22.18 5.30 21.25
CA ASP A 119 21.13 4.41 21.78
C ASP A 119 19.73 5.02 21.72
N ILE A 120 19.59 6.24 21.16
CA ILE A 120 18.30 6.90 20.95
C ILE A 120 17.84 6.70 19.52
N GLU A 121 16.87 5.80 19.30
CA GLU A 121 16.24 5.56 17.98
C GLU A 121 15.01 6.45 17.76
N GLY A 122 14.44 7.01 18.81
CA GLY A 122 13.31 7.95 18.76
C GLY A 122 13.29 8.87 19.96
N MET A 123 12.88 10.11 19.75
CA MET A 123 12.76 11.11 20.81
C MET A 123 11.63 12.09 20.57
N LEU A 124 11.06 12.56 21.69
CA LEU A 124 10.23 13.78 21.72
C LEU A 124 11.15 14.95 22.07
N VAL A 125 10.90 16.09 21.45
CA VAL A 125 11.68 17.32 21.67
C VAL A 125 10.73 18.49 21.91
N GLU A 126 11.07 19.34 22.88
CA GLU A 126 10.26 20.51 23.21
C GLU A 126 11.17 21.68 23.59
N CYS A 127 10.92 22.86 22.99
CA CYS A 127 11.52 24.11 23.41
C CYS A 127 10.46 25.08 23.96
N ARG A 128 10.80 25.80 25.03
CA ARG A 128 9.94 26.77 25.73
C ARG A 128 10.69 28.08 25.97
N THR A 129 9.93 29.16 26.18
CA THR A 129 10.48 30.36 26.77
C THR A 129 10.89 30.12 28.22
N ALA A 130 12.04 30.66 28.63
CA ALA A 130 12.55 30.42 29.99
C ALA A 130 11.64 31.06 31.07
N ASN A 131 11.08 32.25 30.81
CA ASN A 131 10.30 33.02 31.79
C ASN A 131 8.80 32.64 31.82
N GLU A 132 8.19 32.39 30.66
CA GLU A 132 6.73 32.25 30.55
C GLU A 132 6.27 30.78 30.38
N GLN A 133 7.20 29.85 30.31
CA GLN A 133 6.89 28.42 30.07
C GLN A 133 6.09 28.17 28.78
N ARG A 134 5.99 29.18 27.88
CA ARG A 134 5.29 29.08 26.59
C ARG A 134 6.02 28.08 25.69
N VAL A 135 5.31 27.06 25.19
CA VAL A 135 5.87 26.10 24.23
C VAL A 135 6.05 26.77 22.87
N LEU A 136 7.27 26.79 22.38
CA LEU A 136 7.64 27.35 21.06
C LEU A 136 7.55 26.29 19.97
N GLN A 137 8.13 25.11 20.22
CA GLN A 137 8.02 23.96 19.36
C GLN A 137 7.98 22.68 20.19
N LYS A 138 7.07 21.77 19.81
CA LYS A 138 7.06 20.38 20.24
C LYS A 138 7.05 19.49 19.01
N ASP A 139 7.96 18.53 18.95
CA ASP A 139 8.15 17.66 17.78
C ASP A 139 8.63 16.25 18.21
N ALA A 140 8.65 15.31 17.27
CA ALA A 140 9.23 14.01 17.48
C ALA A 140 10.16 13.66 16.32
N PHE A 141 11.30 13.05 16.64
CA PHE A 141 12.30 12.65 15.65
C PHE A 141 12.57 11.16 15.76
N VAL A 142 12.42 10.45 14.65
CA VAL A 142 12.90 9.09 14.47
C VAL A 142 14.31 9.12 13.90
N LEU A 143 15.17 8.25 14.38
CA LEU A 143 16.59 8.26 14.07
C LEU A 143 17.04 6.85 13.69
N VAL A 144 17.58 6.70 12.50
CA VAL A 144 18.16 5.44 12.04
C VAL A 144 19.60 5.33 12.56
N GLN A 145 19.74 4.78 13.76
CA GLN A 145 21.05 4.61 14.43
C GLN A 145 21.72 3.28 14.04
N TYR A 146 23.05 3.20 14.13
CA TYR A 146 23.74 1.92 14.05
C TYR A 146 23.47 1.09 15.32
N GLN A 147 22.67 0.03 15.23
CA GLN A 147 22.32 -0.83 16.38
C GLN A 147 23.51 -1.67 16.89
N LYS A 148 24.49 -1.97 16.02
CA LYS A 148 25.77 -2.60 16.36
C LYS A 148 26.81 -2.07 15.38
N LYS A 149 28.05 -1.85 15.85
CA LYS A 149 29.17 -1.60 14.90
C LYS A 149 29.17 -2.73 13.88
N PRO A 150 29.06 -2.45 12.58
CA PRO A 150 29.19 -3.48 11.57
C PRO A 150 30.55 -4.16 11.83
N LYS A 151 30.58 -5.50 11.90
CA LYS A 151 31.85 -6.21 11.69
C LYS A 151 32.34 -5.69 10.34
N GLU A 152 33.56 -5.15 10.31
CA GLU A 152 34.21 -4.70 9.08
C GLU A 152 34.16 -5.85 8.07
N GLN A 153 33.12 -5.89 7.26
CA GLN A 153 33.14 -6.72 6.07
C GLN A 153 33.93 -5.95 5.03
N PRO A 154 34.90 -6.58 4.37
CA PRO A 154 35.64 -5.93 3.29
C PRO A 154 34.62 -5.40 2.29
N ARG A 155 34.71 -4.10 1.97
CA ARG A 155 33.84 -3.46 0.95
C ARG A 155 34.05 -4.23 -0.36
N LYS A 156 33.11 -5.08 -0.73
CA LYS A 156 33.09 -5.67 -2.06
C LYS A 156 32.88 -4.55 -3.08
N SER A 157 33.60 -4.61 -4.18
CA SER A 157 33.37 -3.68 -5.29
C SER A 157 31.89 -3.77 -5.75
N VAL A 158 31.32 -2.67 -6.23
CA VAL A 158 29.91 -2.60 -6.64
C VAL A 158 29.47 -3.75 -7.57
N PRO A 159 30.27 -4.24 -8.53
CA PRO A 159 29.89 -5.35 -9.40
C PRO A 159 29.71 -6.70 -8.71
N ASP A 160 30.34 -6.92 -7.55
CA ASP A 160 30.29 -8.18 -6.80
C ASP A 160 29.32 -8.12 -5.62
N ARG A 161 28.59 -7.02 -5.49
CA ARG A 161 27.67 -6.76 -4.41
C ARG A 161 26.24 -7.08 -4.85
N GLN A 162 25.43 -7.62 -3.95
CA GLN A 162 23.99 -7.77 -4.14
C GLN A 162 23.31 -6.39 -4.19
N ALA A 163 22.32 -6.23 -5.06
CA ALA A 163 21.52 -5.01 -5.12
C ALA A 163 20.70 -4.85 -3.84
N SER A 164 20.62 -3.64 -3.31
CA SER A 164 19.63 -3.29 -2.29
C SER A 164 18.24 -3.32 -2.90
N VAL A 165 17.20 -3.56 -2.08
CA VAL A 165 15.80 -3.57 -2.52
C VAL A 165 15.00 -2.65 -1.60
N ILE A 166 14.37 -1.64 -2.17
CA ILE A 166 13.46 -0.75 -1.45
C ILE A 166 12.08 -0.81 -2.09
N MET A 167 11.09 -1.16 -1.28
CA MET A 167 9.68 -1.16 -1.63
C MET A 167 9.05 0.12 -1.06
N TYR A 168 8.76 1.07 -1.94
CA TYR A 168 8.12 2.34 -1.61
C TYR A 168 6.66 2.26 -2.01
N GLY A 169 5.77 2.10 -1.04
CA GLY A 169 4.39 1.78 -1.29
C GLY A 169 3.41 2.86 -0.82
N ILE A 170 2.32 2.98 -1.57
CA ILE A 170 1.19 3.84 -1.24
C ILE A 170 -0.09 3.02 -1.42
N ASP A 171 -0.90 2.95 -0.37
CA ASP A 171 -2.17 2.22 -0.35
C ASP A 171 -3.20 2.81 -1.33
N THR A 172 -4.03 1.96 -1.91
CA THR A 172 -5.22 2.37 -2.68
C THR A 172 -4.91 3.24 -3.93
N VAL A 173 -3.79 3.00 -4.62
CA VAL A 173 -3.41 3.77 -5.81
C VAL A 173 -3.49 2.95 -7.07
N SER A 174 -4.54 3.22 -7.88
CA SER A 174 -4.62 2.67 -9.22
C SER A 174 -3.68 3.39 -10.18
N ARG A 175 -3.35 2.72 -11.27
CA ARG A 175 -2.59 3.26 -12.39
C ARG A 175 -3.15 4.56 -12.95
N THR A 176 -4.46 4.60 -13.15
CA THR A 176 -5.16 5.78 -13.66
C THR A 176 -5.20 6.90 -12.63
N ASN A 177 -5.36 6.57 -11.34
CA ASN A 177 -5.39 7.57 -10.29
C ASN A 177 -4.03 8.23 -10.04
N LEU A 178 -2.92 7.49 -10.13
CA LEU A 178 -1.57 8.08 -10.08
C LEU A 178 -1.41 9.17 -11.15
N ARG A 179 -1.82 8.88 -12.39
CA ARG A 179 -1.73 9.85 -13.51
C ARG A 179 -2.58 11.09 -13.30
N ARG A 180 -3.72 10.96 -12.60
CA ARG A 180 -4.61 12.09 -12.25
C ARG A 180 -4.07 12.94 -11.11
N THR A 181 -3.59 12.29 -10.07
CA THR A 181 -3.31 12.96 -8.77
C THR A 181 -1.84 13.30 -8.59
N MET A 182 -0.94 12.59 -9.27
CA MET A 182 0.52 12.77 -9.18
C MET A 182 1.19 12.78 -10.55
N PRO A 183 0.79 13.67 -11.49
CA PRO A 183 1.33 13.69 -12.86
C PRO A 183 2.85 13.94 -12.91
N MET A 184 3.41 14.76 -12.01
CA MET A 184 4.86 15.00 -11.95
C MET A 184 5.63 13.78 -11.43
N VAL A 185 5.08 13.04 -10.47
CA VAL A 185 5.65 11.76 -10.03
C VAL A 185 5.59 10.73 -11.16
N HIS A 186 4.45 10.63 -11.84
CA HIS A 186 4.31 9.74 -13.00
C HIS A 186 5.32 10.08 -14.11
N GLU A 187 5.58 11.36 -14.36
CA GLU A 187 6.59 11.77 -15.34
C GLU A 187 8.02 11.39 -14.90
N PHE A 188 8.34 11.55 -13.61
CA PHE A 188 9.61 11.06 -13.05
C PHE A 188 9.78 9.56 -13.25
N LEU A 189 8.72 8.77 -13.03
CA LEU A 189 8.72 7.31 -13.17
C LEU A 189 8.81 6.82 -14.64
N LYS A 190 8.85 7.71 -15.62
CA LYS A 190 9.18 7.41 -17.03
C LYS A 190 10.66 7.57 -17.34
N SER A 191 11.45 8.07 -16.39
CA SER A 191 12.89 8.26 -16.61
C SER A 191 13.61 6.91 -16.82
N PRO A 192 14.79 6.92 -17.48
CA PRO A 192 15.51 5.69 -17.82
C PRO A 192 15.81 4.80 -16.60
N GLY A 193 15.47 3.53 -16.71
CA GLY A 193 15.68 2.53 -15.66
C GLY A 193 14.42 2.17 -14.89
N TRP A 194 13.32 2.90 -15.09
CA TRP A 194 12.01 2.56 -14.58
C TRP A 194 11.19 1.77 -15.60
N TYR A 195 10.45 0.78 -15.14
CA TYR A 195 9.60 -0.11 -15.95
C TYR A 195 8.22 -0.21 -15.29
N GLU A 196 7.16 0.23 -15.98
CA GLU A 196 5.77 0.12 -15.50
C GLU A 196 5.19 -1.24 -15.84
N MET A 197 4.75 -2.02 -14.87
CA MET A 197 4.06 -3.30 -15.08
C MET A 197 2.57 -3.05 -15.33
N MET A 198 2.19 -2.78 -16.59
CA MET A 198 0.82 -2.39 -16.96
C MET A 198 -0.21 -3.50 -16.79
N GLY A 199 0.21 -4.77 -16.79
CA GLY A 199 -0.64 -5.92 -16.50
C GLY A 199 -0.64 -6.34 -15.03
N TYR A 200 -0.10 -5.54 -14.12
CA TYR A 200 -0.10 -5.87 -12.69
C TYR A 200 -1.51 -5.76 -12.12
N ASN A 201 -2.01 -6.89 -11.56
CA ASN A 201 -3.36 -7.09 -11.07
C ASN A 201 -3.33 -7.55 -9.62
N LYS A 202 -4.23 -7.02 -8.76
CA LYS A 202 -4.40 -7.47 -7.38
C LYS A 202 -4.89 -8.92 -7.33
N VAL A 203 -4.65 -9.62 -6.21
CA VAL A 203 -5.05 -11.03 -6.02
C VAL A 203 -6.15 -11.20 -4.98
N ALA A 204 -6.45 -10.14 -4.21
CA ALA A 204 -7.42 -10.20 -3.12
C ALA A 204 -8.11 -8.84 -2.92
N ASP A 205 -9.09 -8.79 -1.98
CA ASP A 205 -9.97 -7.61 -1.80
C ASP A 205 -9.23 -6.39 -1.22
N ASN A 206 -8.50 -6.54 -0.11
CA ASN A 206 -7.92 -5.43 0.65
C ASN A 206 -6.39 -5.58 0.85
N SER A 207 -5.79 -4.61 1.56
CA SER A 207 -4.34 -4.47 1.72
C SER A 207 -3.68 -5.69 2.32
N PHE A 208 -4.21 -6.23 3.44
CA PHE A 208 -3.56 -7.35 4.12
C PHE A 208 -3.29 -8.56 3.22
N PRO A 209 -4.29 -9.17 2.54
CA PRO A 209 -4.04 -10.35 1.71
C PRO A 209 -3.17 -10.04 0.48
N ASN A 210 -3.26 -8.84 -0.11
CA ASN A 210 -2.41 -8.43 -1.24
C ASN A 210 -0.95 -8.27 -0.83
N ILE A 211 -0.69 -7.53 0.26
CA ILE A 211 0.66 -7.34 0.80
C ILE A 211 1.21 -8.67 1.34
N PHE A 212 0.38 -9.47 1.98
CA PHE A 212 0.76 -10.79 2.48
C PHE A 212 1.24 -11.69 1.35
N ALA A 213 0.52 -11.76 0.22
CA ALA A 213 0.94 -12.51 -0.96
C ALA A 213 2.30 -12.03 -1.52
N MET A 214 2.52 -10.69 -1.59
CA MET A 214 3.80 -10.10 -2.04
C MET A 214 4.98 -10.49 -1.16
N LEU A 215 4.75 -10.64 0.13
CA LEU A 215 5.81 -10.80 1.12
C LEU A 215 6.05 -12.25 1.55
N THR A 216 5.12 -13.16 1.23
CA THR A 216 5.17 -14.55 1.71
C THR A 216 4.99 -15.60 0.62
N GLY A 217 4.36 -15.25 -0.51
CA GLY A 217 3.94 -16.19 -1.54
C GLY A 217 2.75 -17.07 -1.15
N TYR A 218 2.09 -16.77 -0.01
CA TYR A 218 0.88 -17.43 0.48
C TYR A 218 -0.32 -16.48 0.41
N SER A 219 -1.51 -17.05 0.23
CA SER A 219 -2.75 -16.41 0.70
C SER A 219 -2.88 -16.56 2.22
N PRO A 220 -3.68 -15.73 2.89
CA PRO A 220 -3.97 -15.91 4.31
C PRO A 220 -4.60 -17.29 4.62
N GLU A 221 -5.45 -17.79 3.74
CA GLU A 221 -6.13 -19.09 3.85
C GLU A 221 -5.14 -20.25 3.80
N THR A 222 -4.22 -20.23 2.83
CA THR A 222 -3.17 -21.26 2.73
C THR A 222 -2.20 -21.19 3.90
N ALA A 223 -1.82 -19.97 4.31
CA ALA A 223 -0.99 -19.79 5.50
C ALA A 223 -1.67 -20.33 6.76
N LYS A 224 -2.98 -20.11 6.92
CA LYS A 224 -3.78 -20.67 8.03
C LYS A 224 -3.76 -22.19 8.01
N ALA A 225 -3.87 -22.81 6.86
CA ALA A 225 -3.88 -24.26 6.72
C ALA A 225 -2.50 -24.91 6.90
N GLN A 226 -1.43 -24.26 6.44
CA GLN A 226 -0.10 -24.87 6.37
C GLN A 226 0.89 -24.39 7.43
N VAL A 227 0.72 -23.19 7.97
CA VAL A 227 1.63 -22.57 8.94
C VAL A 227 0.91 -22.30 10.25
N CYS A 228 0.01 -21.32 10.28
CA CYS A 228 -0.79 -20.94 11.44
C CYS A 228 -1.84 -19.88 11.08
N ASP A 229 -2.85 -19.72 11.95
CA ASP A 229 -3.86 -18.67 11.81
C ASP A 229 -3.30 -17.31 12.23
N THR A 230 -3.26 -16.36 11.30
CA THR A 230 -2.74 -15.00 11.53
C THR A 230 -3.55 -14.19 12.54
N ASP A 231 -4.73 -14.66 12.96
CA ASP A 231 -5.55 -14.04 14.00
C ASP A 231 -5.18 -14.55 15.41
N ILE A 232 -4.20 -15.48 15.51
CA ILE A 232 -3.67 -16.00 16.79
C ILE A 232 -2.33 -15.32 17.10
N ASP A 233 -2.16 -14.93 18.37
CA ASP A 233 -0.91 -14.30 18.86
C ASP A 233 0.32 -15.16 18.58
N GLY A 234 1.40 -14.52 18.14
CA GLY A 234 2.66 -15.16 17.76
C GLY A 234 2.65 -15.90 16.42
N CYS A 235 1.53 -15.92 15.67
CA CYS A 235 1.51 -16.53 14.34
C CYS A 235 2.31 -15.73 13.34
N LEU A 236 2.15 -14.41 13.28
CA LEU A 236 2.91 -13.56 12.34
C LEU A 236 4.43 -13.73 12.51
N ASP A 237 4.91 -14.04 13.74
CA ASP A 237 6.32 -14.31 13.97
C ASP A 237 6.79 -15.62 13.32
N LYS A 238 5.89 -16.57 13.02
CA LYS A 238 6.20 -17.86 12.38
C LYS A 238 6.09 -17.80 10.85
N ILE A 239 5.28 -16.91 10.31
CA ILE A 239 5.09 -16.75 8.87
C ILE A 239 6.44 -16.51 8.18
N PRO A 240 6.73 -17.18 7.03
CA PRO A 240 7.98 -17.05 6.30
C PRO A 240 8.01 -15.78 5.43
N PHE A 241 7.98 -14.61 6.06
CA PHE A 241 8.12 -13.34 5.35
C PHE A 241 9.49 -13.22 4.67
N ILE A 242 9.51 -12.65 3.48
CA ILE A 242 10.71 -12.47 2.65
C ILE A 242 11.84 -11.72 3.39
N TRP A 243 11.54 -10.80 4.28
CA TRP A 243 12.57 -10.08 5.07
C TRP A 243 13.39 -10.99 5.99
N LYS A 244 12.87 -12.16 6.39
CA LYS A 244 13.63 -13.15 7.16
C LYS A 244 14.74 -13.76 6.31
N GLU A 245 14.40 -14.19 5.09
CA GLU A 245 15.36 -14.72 4.14
C GLU A 245 16.37 -13.65 3.68
N MET A 246 15.90 -12.40 3.48
CA MET A 246 16.78 -11.26 3.21
C MET A 246 17.81 -11.07 4.33
N ARG A 247 17.37 -11.13 5.59
CA ARG A 247 18.26 -11.03 6.77
C ARG A 247 19.26 -12.19 6.82
N GLU A 248 18.82 -13.42 6.58
CA GLU A 248 19.69 -14.60 6.51
C GLU A 248 20.73 -14.48 5.40
N ALA A 249 20.38 -13.88 4.27
CA ALA A 249 21.29 -13.56 3.18
C ALA A 249 22.22 -12.36 3.46
N GLY A 250 22.14 -11.75 4.66
CA GLY A 250 23.02 -10.66 5.08
C GLY A 250 22.54 -9.25 4.79
N TYR A 251 21.31 -9.10 4.29
CA TYR A 251 20.67 -7.78 4.16
C TYR A 251 20.32 -7.19 5.53
N LEU A 252 20.47 -5.88 5.65
CA LEU A 252 19.87 -5.15 6.75
C LEU A 252 18.42 -4.84 6.39
N THR A 253 17.49 -5.10 7.31
CA THR A 253 16.06 -5.08 6.99
C THR A 253 15.32 -3.95 7.72
N ALA A 254 14.34 -3.33 7.03
CA ALA A 254 13.48 -2.28 7.60
C ALA A 254 12.01 -2.47 7.21
N TYR A 255 11.10 -2.12 8.13
CA TYR A 255 9.68 -2.00 7.85
C TYR A 255 9.09 -0.78 8.57
N ALA A 256 8.37 0.03 7.82
CA ALA A 256 7.65 1.20 8.32
C ALA A 256 6.28 1.33 7.66
N GLU A 257 5.27 1.65 8.47
CA GLU A 257 3.91 1.94 8.05
C GLU A 257 3.38 3.12 8.88
N ASP A 258 2.59 4.02 8.28
CA ASP A 258 2.20 5.30 8.87
C ASP A 258 0.88 5.27 9.66
N GLU A 259 0.20 4.14 9.75
CA GLU A 259 -1.08 4.01 10.45
C GLU A 259 -0.97 3.08 11.66
N GLU A 260 -1.49 3.54 12.81
CA GLU A 260 -1.48 2.76 14.05
C GLU A 260 -2.65 1.77 14.12
N ILE A 261 -3.88 2.23 13.87
CA ILE A 261 -5.11 1.44 14.12
C ILE A 261 -5.44 0.54 12.94
N ALA A 262 -5.52 1.11 11.72
CA ALA A 262 -5.85 0.39 10.48
C ALA A 262 -4.60 -0.13 9.75
N ASN A 263 -3.58 -0.53 10.52
CA ASN A 263 -2.31 -1.04 10.01
C ASN A 263 -2.45 -2.41 9.36
N THR A 264 -1.67 -2.69 8.35
CA THR A 264 -1.73 -3.94 7.57
C THR A 264 -1.66 -5.20 8.46
N PHE A 265 -0.77 -5.24 9.45
CA PHE A 265 -0.53 -6.44 10.25
C PHE A 265 -1.13 -6.41 11.66
N THR A 266 -1.71 -5.29 12.09
CA THR A 266 -2.29 -5.14 13.43
C THR A 266 -3.78 -4.83 13.43
N TYR A 267 -4.36 -4.42 12.28
CA TYR A 267 -5.81 -4.22 12.21
C TYR A 267 -6.56 -5.53 12.43
N MET A 268 -7.26 -5.61 13.57
CA MET A 268 -7.98 -6.81 14.02
C MET A 268 -7.09 -8.07 14.11
N LYS A 269 -5.79 -7.88 14.33
CA LYS A 269 -4.79 -8.95 14.48
C LYS A 269 -3.90 -8.64 15.68
N PRO A 270 -3.29 -9.68 16.29
CA PRO A 270 -2.40 -9.48 17.45
C PRO A 270 -1.11 -8.71 17.13
N GLY A 271 -0.72 -8.63 15.84
CA GLY A 271 0.54 -8.03 15.44
C GLY A 271 1.76 -8.95 15.64
N PHE A 272 2.95 -8.34 15.68
CA PHE A 272 4.20 -9.04 15.90
C PHE A 272 4.57 -9.03 17.38
N SER A 273 4.91 -10.19 17.93
CA SER A 273 5.43 -10.30 19.30
C SER A 273 6.94 -10.04 19.33
N VAL A 274 7.64 -10.40 18.26
CA VAL A 274 9.09 -10.17 18.07
C VAL A 274 9.29 -9.17 16.93
N LYS A 275 10.28 -8.28 17.10
CA LYS A 275 10.65 -7.27 16.09
C LYS A 275 10.85 -7.93 14.70
N PRO A 276 9.99 -7.62 13.70
CA PRO A 276 9.98 -8.34 12.43
C PRO A 276 11.23 -8.07 11.56
N THR A 277 11.76 -6.85 11.62
CA THR A 277 12.92 -6.38 10.86
C THR A 277 13.95 -5.73 11.79
N ASP A 278 15.20 -5.51 11.32
CA ASP A 278 16.23 -4.87 12.13
C ASP A 278 15.85 -3.44 12.53
N TYR A 279 15.20 -2.72 11.61
CA TYR A 279 14.65 -1.39 11.81
C TYR A 279 13.13 -1.46 11.68
N TYR A 280 12.40 -1.17 12.77
CA TYR A 280 10.95 -1.28 12.83
C TYR A 280 10.33 -0.01 13.39
N PHE A 281 9.49 0.64 12.60
CA PHE A 281 9.01 2.00 12.85
C PHE A 281 7.85 2.07 13.86
N ARG A 282 7.00 1.04 13.95
CA ARG A 282 5.73 1.09 14.67
C ARG A 282 5.81 1.59 16.13
N PRO A 283 6.78 1.19 16.97
CA PRO A 283 6.85 1.71 18.34
C PRO A 283 7.04 3.23 18.41
N PHE A 284 7.78 3.80 17.44
CA PHE A 284 7.91 5.25 17.32
C PHE A 284 6.58 5.90 16.90
N LEU A 285 5.87 5.31 15.94
CA LEU A 285 4.57 5.82 15.48
C LEU A 285 3.57 5.90 16.62
N VAL A 286 3.44 4.82 17.41
CA VAL A 286 2.53 4.78 18.58
C VAL A 286 2.89 5.87 19.58
N ALA A 287 4.18 6.08 19.86
CA ALA A 287 4.63 7.15 20.74
C ALA A 287 4.36 8.54 20.15
N LEU A 288 4.58 8.73 18.85
CA LEU A 288 4.32 9.97 18.12
C LEU A 288 2.84 10.37 18.23
N GLU A 289 1.92 9.46 17.92
CA GLU A 289 0.48 9.71 17.95
C GLU A 289 -0.02 10.03 19.35
N ASN A 290 0.50 9.37 20.38
CA ASN A 290 0.12 9.60 21.78
C ASN A 290 0.67 10.92 22.35
N HIS A 291 1.72 11.52 21.77
CA HIS A 291 2.42 12.63 22.39
C HIS A 291 2.50 13.89 21.53
N THR A 292 1.98 13.87 20.31
CA THR A 292 1.90 15.05 19.42
C THR A 292 0.46 15.36 19.06
N GLU A 293 0.23 16.57 18.54
CA GLU A 293 -1.07 16.97 18.03
C GLU A 293 -1.43 16.18 16.77
N VAL A 294 -2.65 15.66 16.70
CA VAL A 294 -3.18 14.99 15.51
C VAL A 294 -4.20 15.90 14.84
N LYS A 295 -4.05 16.15 13.54
CA LYS A 295 -5.00 16.93 12.74
C LYS A 295 -5.56 16.10 11.60
N TYR A 296 -6.84 16.25 11.38
CA TYR A 296 -7.57 15.66 10.27
C TYR A 296 -7.92 16.74 9.25
N CYS A 297 -8.04 16.39 7.97
CA CYS A 297 -8.64 17.29 7.00
C CYS A 297 -10.17 17.19 7.07
N GLU A 298 -10.88 18.20 6.52
CA GLU A 298 -12.33 18.19 6.48
C GLU A 298 -12.83 16.96 5.68
N GLY A 299 -13.69 16.16 6.30
CA GLY A 299 -14.24 14.95 5.70
C GLY A 299 -13.27 13.77 5.57
N CYS A 300 -12.09 13.83 6.20
CA CYS A 300 -11.13 12.74 6.21
C CYS A 300 -11.26 11.90 7.48
N LEU A 301 -11.17 10.57 7.34
CA LEU A 301 -11.09 9.64 8.47
C LEU A 301 -9.63 9.41 8.88
N MET A 302 -8.70 9.47 7.92
CA MET A 302 -7.26 9.32 8.15
C MET A 302 -6.62 10.64 8.59
N LYS A 303 -5.52 10.53 9.33
CA LYS A 303 -4.76 11.65 9.86
C LYS A 303 -4.08 12.43 8.72
N TYR A 304 -4.17 13.74 8.73
CA TYR A 304 -3.49 14.61 7.79
C TYR A 304 -2.13 15.08 8.31
N CYS A 305 -2.10 15.59 9.57
CA CYS A 305 -0.85 15.96 10.22
C CYS A 305 -0.66 15.20 11.53
N LEU A 306 0.60 14.85 11.82
CA LEU A 306 1.09 14.43 13.13
C LEU A 306 2.13 15.45 13.59
N GLY A 307 1.79 16.21 14.63
CA GLY A 307 2.59 17.37 15.04
C GLY A 307 2.70 18.41 13.93
N ARG A 308 3.92 18.71 13.52
CA ARG A 308 4.23 19.76 12.55
C ARG A 308 4.32 19.29 11.09
N ARG A 309 4.17 17.99 10.83
CA ARG A 309 4.43 17.35 9.54
C ARG A 309 3.23 16.58 9.03
N LEU A 310 3.17 16.36 7.71
CA LEU A 310 2.24 15.41 7.12
C LEU A 310 2.45 14.03 7.75
N ALA A 311 1.35 13.33 8.04
CA ALA A 311 1.38 12.06 8.77
C ALA A 311 2.32 11.02 8.14
N ASN A 312 2.34 10.93 6.82
CA ASN A 312 3.20 10.00 6.09
C ASN A 312 4.67 10.46 5.91
N SER A 313 4.98 11.73 6.18
CA SER A 313 6.35 12.24 6.02
C SER A 313 7.35 11.46 6.87
N TYR A 314 6.94 11.00 8.04
CA TYR A 314 7.83 10.29 8.97
C TYR A 314 8.35 8.98 8.41
N ILE A 315 7.53 8.18 7.72
CA ILE A 315 7.97 6.90 7.14
C ILE A 315 8.92 7.13 5.96
N TYR A 316 8.69 8.16 5.17
CA TYR A 316 9.52 8.46 4.02
C TYR A 316 10.85 9.12 4.42
N ASP A 317 10.84 9.96 5.46
CA ASP A 317 12.07 10.46 6.08
C ASP A 317 12.87 9.31 6.72
N TYR A 318 12.19 8.33 7.32
CA TYR A 318 12.83 7.12 7.84
C TYR A 318 13.44 6.26 6.73
N CYS A 319 12.73 6.09 5.61
CA CYS A 319 13.25 5.46 4.40
C CYS A 319 14.55 6.13 3.92
N ARG A 320 14.51 7.45 3.78
CA ARG A 320 15.67 8.23 3.34
C ARG A 320 16.86 8.08 4.28
N GLN A 321 16.63 8.20 5.59
CA GLN A 321 17.67 7.99 6.60
C GLN A 321 18.26 6.58 6.48
N PHE A 322 17.42 5.54 6.36
CA PHE A 322 17.85 4.15 6.23
C PHE A 322 18.72 3.94 4.99
N MET A 323 18.31 4.49 3.85
CA MET A 323 19.07 4.40 2.61
C MET A 323 20.40 5.17 2.70
N GLN A 324 20.38 6.42 3.17
CA GLN A 324 21.59 7.25 3.33
C GLN A 324 22.65 6.62 4.25
N ARG A 325 22.20 5.89 5.25
CA ARG A 325 23.09 5.25 6.23
C ARG A 325 23.75 3.99 5.68
N PHE A 326 23.00 3.15 4.97
CA PHE A 326 23.43 1.77 4.76
C PHE A 326 23.63 1.36 3.31
N VAL A 327 22.92 1.98 2.36
CA VAL A 327 22.94 1.54 0.96
C VAL A 327 24.32 1.57 0.33
N ALA A 328 25.18 2.54 0.71
CA ALA A 328 26.56 2.57 0.22
C ALA A 328 27.47 1.51 0.86
N GLU A 329 27.12 0.98 2.04
CA GLU A 329 27.97 0.10 2.83
C GLU A 329 27.65 -1.39 2.64
N ARG A 330 26.37 -1.72 2.54
CA ARG A 330 25.89 -3.10 2.50
C ARG A 330 24.52 -3.21 1.82
N PRO A 331 24.11 -4.41 1.34
CA PRO A 331 22.79 -4.59 0.81
C PRO A 331 21.74 -4.38 1.90
N VAL A 332 20.65 -3.69 1.55
CA VAL A 332 19.51 -3.46 2.42
C VAL A 332 18.21 -3.93 1.75
N TRP A 333 17.27 -4.34 2.56
CA TRP A 333 15.89 -4.54 2.15
C TRP A 333 14.96 -3.70 3.04
N GLY A 334 14.03 -2.94 2.45
CA GLY A 334 13.09 -2.17 3.23
C GLY A 334 11.75 -2.03 2.54
N MET A 335 10.66 -2.05 3.34
CA MET A 335 9.32 -1.69 2.89
C MET A 335 8.82 -0.50 3.71
N PHE A 336 8.38 0.54 2.99
CA PHE A 336 7.87 1.80 3.56
C PHE A 336 6.50 2.04 2.94
N TRP A 337 5.45 1.93 3.78
CA TRP A 337 4.07 1.83 3.37
C TRP A 337 3.22 2.96 3.94
N SER A 338 2.57 3.74 3.07
CA SER A 338 1.68 4.85 3.44
C SER A 338 0.23 4.49 3.19
N ASN A 339 -0.60 4.60 4.22
CA ASN A 339 -2.06 4.49 4.17
C ASN A 339 -2.72 5.87 4.09
N HIS A 340 -2.12 6.86 4.74
CA HIS A 340 -2.65 8.22 4.74
C HIS A 340 -2.64 8.83 3.33
N PHE A 341 -3.59 9.72 3.06
CA PHE A 341 -3.79 10.46 1.81
C PHE A 341 -4.33 9.66 0.62
N SER A 342 -4.65 8.37 0.79
CA SER A 342 -5.18 7.54 -0.30
C SER A 342 -6.30 6.60 0.13
N HIS A 343 -6.22 6.01 1.32
CA HIS A 343 -7.14 4.96 1.78
C HIS A 343 -8.62 5.39 1.78
N ASP A 344 -8.95 6.55 2.34
CA ASP A 344 -10.35 7.01 2.46
C ASP A 344 -10.79 7.86 1.27
N ASN A 345 -9.86 8.66 0.74
CA ASN A 345 -10.12 9.58 -0.36
C ASN A 345 -8.92 9.60 -1.31
N VAL A 346 -9.05 8.87 -2.39
CA VAL A 346 -7.99 8.68 -3.38
C VAL A 346 -7.55 9.97 -4.09
N PHE A 347 -8.32 11.05 -4.01
CA PHE A 347 -7.96 12.34 -4.59
C PHE A 347 -7.06 13.18 -3.66
N MET A 348 -6.96 12.81 -2.38
CA MET A 348 -6.03 13.45 -1.45
C MET A 348 -4.55 13.25 -1.82
N LEU A 349 -4.25 12.23 -2.62
CA LEU A 349 -2.90 12.00 -3.14
C LEU A 349 -2.30 13.24 -3.80
N SER A 350 -3.10 14.10 -4.43
CA SER A 350 -2.61 15.35 -5.04
C SER A 350 -1.94 16.30 -4.03
N ALA A 351 -2.35 16.26 -2.76
CA ALA A 351 -1.71 17.05 -1.70
C ALA A 351 -0.28 16.57 -1.38
N MET A 352 0.05 15.32 -1.72
CA MET A 352 1.35 14.72 -1.43
C MET A 352 2.33 14.74 -2.62
N GLU A 353 1.89 15.09 -3.80
CA GLU A 353 2.69 14.95 -5.01
C GLU A 353 4.08 15.57 -4.88
N HIS A 354 4.15 16.81 -4.37
CA HIS A 354 5.42 17.51 -4.15
C HIS A 354 6.33 16.79 -3.14
N LYS A 355 5.76 16.22 -2.07
CA LYS A 355 6.54 15.48 -1.06
C LYS A 355 7.14 14.22 -1.67
N VAL A 356 6.32 13.41 -2.37
CA VAL A 356 6.77 12.17 -3.01
C VAL A 356 7.82 12.45 -4.08
N LEU A 357 7.57 13.46 -4.95
CA LEU A 357 8.55 13.85 -5.96
C LEU A 357 9.87 14.31 -5.34
N THR A 358 9.79 15.14 -4.28
CA THR A 358 10.98 15.62 -3.56
C THR A 358 11.76 14.45 -2.95
N ASP A 359 11.10 13.43 -2.42
CA ASP A 359 11.76 12.26 -1.88
C ASP A 359 12.48 11.47 -2.97
N LEU A 360 11.84 11.23 -4.11
CA LEU A 360 12.45 10.53 -5.25
C LEU A 360 13.66 11.28 -5.79
N LEU A 361 13.58 12.61 -5.95
CA LEU A 361 14.70 13.45 -6.37
C LEU A 361 15.84 13.47 -5.32
N ASN A 362 15.50 13.42 -4.04
CA ASN A 362 16.49 13.31 -2.98
C ASN A 362 17.19 11.94 -3.00
N PHE A 363 16.48 10.85 -3.26
CA PHE A 363 17.09 9.52 -3.40
C PHE A 363 18.07 9.48 -4.57
N GLU A 364 17.72 10.11 -5.70
CA GLU A 364 18.60 10.25 -6.85
C GLU A 364 19.87 11.06 -6.48
N ARG A 365 19.68 12.25 -5.92
CA ARG A 365 20.78 13.13 -5.49
C ARG A 365 21.71 12.48 -4.45
N ASP A 366 21.15 11.69 -3.53
CA ASP A 366 21.90 11.01 -2.48
C ASP A 366 22.61 9.73 -3.01
N GLY A 367 22.48 9.40 -4.31
CA GLY A 367 23.11 8.25 -4.97
C GLY A 367 22.45 6.90 -4.62
N ALA A 368 21.26 6.91 -4.04
CA ALA A 368 20.58 5.68 -3.64
C ALA A 368 20.22 4.79 -4.83
N PHE A 369 19.87 5.38 -5.96
CA PHE A 369 19.53 4.66 -7.21
C PHE A 369 20.75 3.97 -7.86
N GLU A 370 21.98 4.32 -7.48
CA GLU A 370 23.17 3.62 -7.98
C GLU A 370 23.29 2.19 -7.44
N HIS A 371 22.64 1.89 -6.32
CA HIS A 371 22.81 0.62 -5.60
C HIS A 371 21.50 -0.14 -5.36
N THR A 372 20.36 0.45 -5.72
CA THR A 372 19.06 -0.02 -5.25
C THR A 372 18.12 -0.35 -6.40
N ILE A 373 17.55 -1.55 -6.37
CA ILE A 373 16.33 -1.87 -7.09
C ILE A 373 15.19 -1.24 -6.28
N MET A 374 14.48 -0.28 -6.87
CA MET A 374 13.35 0.34 -6.22
C MET A 374 12.04 -0.15 -6.83
N ILE A 375 11.09 -0.50 -5.97
CA ILE A 375 9.74 -0.92 -6.35
C ILE A 375 8.78 0.12 -5.80
N PHE A 376 8.20 0.93 -6.69
CA PHE A 376 7.16 1.90 -6.37
C PHE A 376 5.81 1.28 -6.71
N PHE A 377 4.97 1.03 -5.69
CA PHE A 377 3.83 0.13 -5.85
C PHE A 377 2.62 0.49 -4.98
N SER A 378 1.49 -0.12 -5.33
CA SER A 378 0.29 -0.18 -4.51
C SER A 378 -0.24 -1.62 -4.44
N ASP A 379 -1.15 -1.86 -3.52
CA ASP A 379 -1.80 -3.15 -3.26
C ASP A 379 -3.09 -3.34 -4.06
N HIS A 380 -3.90 -2.28 -4.18
CA HIS A 380 -5.14 -2.20 -4.97
C HIS A 380 -5.44 -0.74 -5.32
N GLY A 381 -6.48 -0.49 -6.10
CA GLY A 381 -7.00 0.84 -6.36
C GLY A 381 -8.17 1.21 -5.44
N ALA A 382 -8.94 2.25 -5.81
CA ALA A 382 -10.08 2.72 -5.02
C ALA A 382 -11.09 1.61 -4.74
N ARG A 383 -11.52 1.47 -3.49
CA ARG A 383 -12.58 0.55 -3.06
C ARG A 383 -13.86 1.28 -2.66
N PHE A 384 -13.76 2.55 -2.36
CA PHE A 384 -14.85 3.41 -1.90
C PHE A 384 -14.82 4.74 -2.64
N GLY A 385 -15.91 5.50 -2.49
CA GLY A 385 -15.99 6.85 -3.01
C GLY A 385 -16.49 6.94 -4.46
N PRO A 386 -16.43 8.15 -5.04
CA PRO A 386 -17.13 8.43 -6.29
C PRO A 386 -16.61 7.66 -7.51
N LEU A 387 -15.35 7.21 -7.51
CA LEU A 387 -14.80 6.39 -8.60
C LEU A 387 -15.51 5.03 -8.73
N MET A 388 -16.08 4.50 -7.63
CA MET A 388 -16.73 3.19 -7.62
C MET A 388 -18.10 3.18 -8.33
N HIS A 389 -18.64 4.35 -8.63
CA HIS A 389 -19.87 4.50 -9.43
C HIS A 389 -19.61 4.68 -10.93
N MET A 390 -18.32 4.72 -11.34
CA MET A 390 -17.95 4.87 -12.74
C MET A 390 -17.97 3.53 -13.47
N LYS A 391 -18.07 3.58 -14.79
CA LYS A 391 -18.03 2.38 -15.65
C LYS A 391 -16.72 1.60 -15.47
N GLU A 392 -15.61 2.32 -15.34
CA GLU A 392 -14.27 1.76 -15.20
C GLU A 392 -13.91 1.36 -13.75
N ALA A 393 -14.84 1.48 -12.81
CA ALA A 393 -14.61 1.18 -11.37
C ALA A 393 -13.98 -0.20 -11.13
N PHE A 394 -14.38 -1.21 -11.92
CA PHE A 394 -13.85 -2.55 -11.83
C PHE A 394 -12.34 -2.60 -12.10
N LEU A 395 -11.88 -1.92 -13.16
CA LEU A 395 -10.45 -1.86 -13.52
C LEU A 395 -9.69 -0.90 -12.60
N GLU A 396 -10.32 0.22 -12.23
CA GLU A 396 -9.75 1.20 -11.30
C GLU A 396 -9.35 0.56 -9.96
N GLU A 397 -10.18 -0.33 -9.44
CA GLU A 397 -9.91 -1.05 -8.17
C GLU A 397 -8.84 -2.13 -8.32
N ARG A 398 -8.78 -2.84 -9.46
CA ARG A 398 -8.01 -4.09 -9.62
C ARG A 398 -6.64 -3.92 -10.24
N LEU A 399 -6.35 -2.76 -10.84
CA LEU A 399 -5.08 -2.46 -11.51
C LEU A 399 -4.27 -1.42 -10.71
N PRO A 400 -3.64 -1.81 -9.60
CA PRO A 400 -2.74 -0.94 -8.86
C PRO A 400 -1.48 -0.60 -9.65
N ILE A 401 -0.75 0.41 -9.19
CA ILE A 401 0.56 0.76 -9.74
C ILE A 401 1.62 -0.28 -9.37
N MET A 402 2.54 -0.51 -10.31
CA MET A 402 3.78 -1.24 -10.08
C MET A 402 4.85 -0.72 -11.04
N PHE A 403 5.85 -0.05 -10.50
CA PHE A 403 7.04 0.42 -11.21
C PHE A 403 8.28 -0.20 -10.58
N ILE A 404 9.18 -0.70 -11.41
CA ILE A 404 10.44 -1.31 -10.98
C ILE A 404 11.58 -0.51 -11.59
N TYR A 405 12.47 0.01 -10.74
CA TYR A 405 13.72 0.64 -11.16
C TYR A 405 14.89 -0.33 -11.00
N LEU A 406 15.74 -0.39 -12.00
CA LEU A 406 17.00 -1.15 -11.98
C LEU A 406 18.18 -0.19 -12.03
N PRO A 407 19.16 -0.30 -11.09
CA PRO A 407 20.35 0.55 -11.08
C PRO A 407 21.22 0.35 -12.33
N PRO A 408 21.99 1.36 -12.77
CA PRO A 408 22.75 1.31 -14.02
C PRO A 408 23.65 0.08 -14.16
N TRP A 409 24.45 -0.22 -13.13
CA TRP A 409 25.33 -1.39 -13.14
C TRP A 409 24.59 -2.73 -13.26
N PHE A 410 23.38 -2.83 -12.68
CA PHE A 410 22.55 -4.03 -12.78
C PHE A 410 22.01 -4.22 -14.20
N ARG A 411 21.59 -3.14 -14.83
CA ARG A 411 21.15 -3.15 -16.24
C ARG A 411 22.27 -3.53 -17.19
N GLU A 412 23.48 -3.05 -16.94
CA GLU A 412 24.66 -3.38 -17.73
C GLU A 412 25.08 -4.85 -17.52
N LYS A 413 25.11 -5.32 -16.29
CA LYS A 413 25.53 -6.69 -15.94
C LYS A 413 24.51 -7.74 -16.40
N TYR A 414 23.20 -7.41 -16.33
CA TYR A 414 22.10 -8.34 -16.57
C TYR A 414 21.12 -7.84 -17.65
N PRO A 415 21.55 -7.61 -18.90
CA PRO A 415 20.70 -7.07 -19.96
C PRO A 415 19.51 -7.98 -20.31
N MET A 416 19.58 -9.30 -19.98
CA MET A 416 18.46 -10.21 -20.15
C MET A 416 17.29 -9.88 -19.23
N TYR A 417 17.53 -9.40 -18.01
CA TYR A 417 16.49 -9.00 -17.08
C TYR A 417 15.82 -7.70 -17.47
N VAL A 418 16.60 -6.77 -18.06
CA VAL A 418 16.05 -5.55 -18.67
C VAL A 418 15.06 -5.90 -19.77
N ARG A 419 15.47 -6.76 -20.73
CA ARG A 419 14.58 -7.20 -21.81
C ARG A 419 13.33 -7.93 -21.30
N ALA A 420 13.47 -8.71 -20.22
CA ALA A 420 12.34 -9.36 -19.58
C ALA A 420 11.34 -8.35 -19.02
N LEU A 421 11.81 -7.33 -18.28
CA LEU A 421 10.94 -6.26 -17.77
C LEU A 421 10.25 -5.48 -18.89
N GLU A 422 10.99 -5.14 -19.97
CA GLU A 422 10.41 -4.48 -21.14
C GLU A 422 9.27 -5.29 -21.77
N LEU A 423 9.43 -6.60 -21.91
CA LEU A 423 8.38 -7.49 -22.39
C LEU A 423 7.21 -7.60 -21.41
N ASN A 424 7.51 -7.66 -20.12
CA ASN A 424 6.53 -7.89 -19.06
C ASN A 424 5.67 -6.66 -18.76
N GLN A 425 6.05 -5.47 -19.24
CA GLN A 425 5.22 -4.27 -19.11
C GLN A 425 3.77 -4.51 -19.59
N HIS A 426 3.61 -5.28 -20.67
CA HIS A 426 2.32 -5.59 -21.30
C HIS A 426 1.85 -7.03 -21.07
N ARG A 427 2.35 -7.71 -20.02
CA ARG A 427 1.94 -9.06 -19.67
C ARG A 427 1.23 -9.09 -18.32
N LEU A 428 0.26 -10.00 -18.21
CA LEU A 428 -0.46 -10.19 -16.93
C LEU A 428 0.52 -10.61 -15.84
N SER A 429 0.50 -9.91 -14.73
CA SER A 429 1.32 -10.19 -13.54
C SER A 429 0.55 -9.94 -12.25
N SER A 430 1.05 -10.48 -11.14
CA SER A 430 0.39 -10.41 -9.85
C SER A 430 1.37 -10.24 -8.68
N ASN A 431 0.83 -10.13 -7.48
CA ASN A 431 1.55 -10.07 -6.22
C ASN A 431 2.47 -11.29 -6.01
N PHE A 432 2.07 -12.46 -6.50
CA PHE A 432 2.87 -13.68 -6.41
C PHE A 432 4.10 -13.66 -7.33
N ASP A 433 3.99 -12.99 -8.50
CA ASP A 433 5.15 -12.77 -9.37
C ASP A 433 6.15 -11.79 -8.72
N LEU A 434 5.64 -10.78 -8.00
CA LEU A 434 6.50 -9.88 -7.23
C LEU A 434 7.24 -10.64 -6.13
N TYR A 435 6.56 -11.51 -5.37
CA TYR A 435 7.22 -12.38 -4.39
C TYR A 435 8.33 -13.22 -5.04
N SER A 436 8.01 -13.88 -6.16
CA SER A 436 8.99 -14.65 -6.93
C SER A 436 10.17 -13.80 -7.42
N THR A 437 9.93 -12.51 -7.72
CA THR A 437 10.97 -11.55 -8.10
C THR A 437 11.89 -11.23 -6.92
N LEU A 438 11.35 -11.00 -5.74
CA LEU A 438 12.14 -10.77 -4.52
C LEU A 438 13.00 -11.99 -4.18
N LYS A 439 12.46 -13.20 -4.33
CA LYS A 439 13.21 -14.45 -4.17
C LYS A 439 14.32 -14.58 -5.21
N HIS A 440 14.07 -14.21 -6.47
CA HIS A 440 15.08 -14.24 -7.53
C HIS A 440 16.23 -13.27 -7.27
N ILE A 441 15.94 -12.05 -6.78
CA ILE A 441 16.98 -11.07 -6.42
C ILE A 441 17.92 -11.63 -5.35
N LEU A 442 17.41 -12.43 -4.40
CA LEU A 442 18.25 -13.11 -3.40
C LEU A 442 19.22 -14.13 -4.02
N LYS A 443 18.82 -14.75 -5.12
CA LYS A 443 19.55 -15.84 -5.80
C LYS A 443 19.72 -15.52 -7.28
N ILE A 444 20.22 -14.33 -7.59
CA ILE A 444 20.23 -13.78 -8.96
C ILE A 444 20.93 -14.69 -9.99
N ASP A 445 21.90 -15.49 -9.56
CA ASP A 445 22.61 -16.47 -10.38
C ASP A 445 22.09 -17.91 -10.18
N GLY A 446 20.97 -18.07 -9.43
CA GLY A 446 20.36 -19.37 -9.13
C GLY A 446 19.20 -19.72 -10.07
N LYS A 447 18.64 -20.95 -9.91
CA LYS A 447 17.43 -21.34 -10.61
C LYS A 447 16.23 -20.54 -10.07
N ALA A 448 15.53 -19.87 -10.96
CA ALA A 448 14.37 -19.02 -10.67
C ALA A 448 13.06 -19.80 -10.76
N ASP A 449 12.92 -20.90 -10.01
CA ASP A 449 11.77 -21.83 -10.15
C ASP A 449 10.75 -21.63 -9.02
N GLY A 450 9.45 -21.56 -9.39
CA GLY A 450 8.24 -21.89 -8.62
C GLY A 450 8.22 -21.58 -7.11
N TRP A 451 8.61 -20.36 -6.71
CA TRP A 451 8.76 -20.04 -5.29
C TRP A 451 7.48 -19.65 -4.56
N SER A 452 6.40 -19.34 -5.27
CA SER A 452 5.12 -19.00 -4.65
C SER A 452 4.28 -20.25 -4.39
N TYR A 453 3.75 -20.38 -3.19
CA TYR A 453 2.96 -21.54 -2.78
C TYR A 453 1.57 -21.55 -3.43
N ASP A 454 0.87 -20.42 -3.44
CA ASP A 454 -0.47 -20.32 -4.02
C ASP A 454 -0.49 -20.06 -5.53
N CYS A 455 0.68 -19.85 -6.12
CA CYS A 455 0.81 -19.72 -7.55
C CYS A 455 2.08 -20.44 -8.05
N PRO A 456 2.06 -21.76 -8.22
CA PRO A 456 3.22 -22.52 -8.70
C PRO A 456 3.69 -22.13 -10.11
N GLN A 457 2.83 -21.48 -10.90
CA GLN A 457 3.13 -20.97 -12.24
C GLN A 457 3.61 -19.52 -12.24
N CYS A 458 3.57 -18.84 -11.08
CA CYS A 458 4.10 -17.50 -10.92
C CYS A 458 5.63 -17.53 -10.94
N GLN A 459 6.20 -16.54 -11.60
CA GLN A 459 7.65 -16.46 -11.77
C GLN A 459 8.15 -15.03 -11.62
N SER A 460 9.46 -14.88 -11.51
CA SER A 460 10.10 -13.58 -11.40
C SER A 460 9.80 -12.69 -12.60
N LEU A 461 9.49 -11.42 -12.35
CA LEU A 461 9.35 -10.38 -13.38
C LEU A 461 10.68 -10.09 -14.11
N LEU A 462 11.81 -10.54 -13.58
CA LEU A 462 13.11 -10.50 -14.24
C LEU A 462 13.28 -11.62 -15.29
N LEU A 463 12.26 -12.46 -15.48
CA LEU A 463 12.17 -13.47 -16.54
C LEU A 463 10.97 -13.19 -17.44
N PRO A 464 11.02 -13.53 -18.73
CA PRO A 464 9.87 -13.32 -19.62
C PRO A 464 8.66 -14.12 -19.14
N LEU A 465 7.60 -13.42 -18.68
CA LEU A 465 6.32 -14.07 -18.36
C LEU A 465 5.71 -14.71 -19.62
N PRO A 466 4.94 -15.80 -19.51
CA PRO A 466 4.23 -16.37 -20.65
C PRO A 466 3.27 -15.33 -21.28
N GLU A 467 3.30 -15.19 -22.60
CA GLU A 467 2.45 -14.23 -23.32
C GLU A 467 0.96 -14.59 -23.16
N ASN A 468 0.64 -15.86 -23.37
CA ASN A 468 -0.72 -16.37 -23.28
C ASN A 468 -1.02 -16.93 -21.88
N ARG A 469 -0.92 -16.04 -20.88
CA ARG A 469 -1.20 -16.34 -19.47
C ARG A 469 -2.58 -15.84 -19.10
N ASN A 470 -3.38 -16.68 -18.45
CA ASN A 470 -4.67 -16.28 -17.88
C ASN A 470 -4.57 -15.97 -16.38
N CYS A 471 -5.66 -15.49 -15.79
CA CYS A 471 -5.73 -15.11 -14.39
C CYS A 471 -5.37 -16.26 -13.43
N SER A 472 -5.89 -17.46 -13.64
CA SER A 472 -5.59 -18.62 -12.80
C SER A 472 -4.09 -18.95 -12.79
N GLN A 473 -3.43 -18.87 -13.94
CA GLN A 473 -1.98 -19.08 -14.06
C GLN A 473 -1.16 -17.96 -13.38
N ALA A 474 -1.77 -16.80 -13.13
CA ALA A 474 -1.19 -15.69 -12.38
C ALA A 474 -1.59 -15.69 -10.89
N GLY A 475 -2.30 -16.73 -10.40
CA GLY A 475 -2.79 -16.80 -9.03
C GLY A 475 -3.91 -15.80 -8.72
N ILE A 476 -4.59 -15.29 -9.76
CA ILE A 476 -5.69 -14.33 -9.64
C ILE A 476 -7.01 -15.10 -9.76
N THR A 477 -7.84 -15.04 -8.73
CA THR A 477 -9.18 -15.64 -8.75
C THR A 477 -10.17 -14.80 -9.55
N GLU A 478 -11.25 -15.43 -10.05
CA GLU A 478 -12.21 -14.81 -10.96
C GLU A 478 -12.75 -13.44 -10.50
N PRO A 479 -13.10 -13.19 -9.23
CA PRO A 479 -13.60 -11.88 -8.80
C PRO A 479 -12.61 -10.72 -8.99
N TYR A 480 -11.31 -11.04 -9.10
CA TYR A 480 -10.24 -10.05 -9.27
C TYR A 480 -9.65 -10.03 -10.69
N CYS A 481 -10.07 -10.94 -11.55
CA CYS A 481 -9.55 -11.09 -12.91
C CYS A 481 -9.99 -9.94 -13.82
N THR A 482 -9.04 -9.23 -14.42
CA THR A 482 -9.31 -8.12 -15.34
C THR A 482 -9.18 -8.49 -16.81
N CYS A 483 -8.91 -9.77 -17.11
CA CYS A 483 -8.65 -10.24 -18.46
C CYS A 483 -9.87 -10.36 -19.37
N HIS A 484 -11.07 -10.39 -18.78
CA HIS A 484 -12.31 -10.70 -19.47
C HIS A 484 -13.12 -9.47 -19.81
N LYS A 485 -13.80 -9.52 -20.97
CA LYS A 485 -14.74 -8.51 -21.38
C LYS A 485 -16.11 -8.80 -20.79
N TYR A 486 -16.68 -7.81 -20.12
CA TYR A 486 -18.03 -7.82 -19.61
C TYR A 486 -18.86 -6.77 -20.35
N GLU A 487 -20.13 -7.10 -20.64
CA GLU A 487 -21.10 -6.17 -21.25
C GLU A 487 -22.32 -6.04 -20.36
N GLU A 488 -22.84 -4.82 -20.28
CA GLU A 488 -24.00 -4.51 -19.47
C GLU A 488 -25.24 -5.25 -19.97
N VAL A 489 -25.98 -5.81 -19.03
CA VAL A 489 -27.26 -6.47 -19.26
C VAL A 489 -28.35 -5.60 -18.66
N ARG A 490 -29.41 -5.35 -19.44
CA ARG A 490 -30.56 -4.59 -18.95
C ARG A 490 -31.18 -5.28 -17.73
N GLU A 491 -31.62 -4.48 -16.76
CA GLU A 491 -32.36 -5.01 -15.62
C GLU A 491 -33.65 -5.72 -16.10
N THR A 492 -33.83 -6.94 -15.62
CA THR A 492 -34.97 -7.82 -15.92
C THR A 492 -35.33 -8.63 -14.68
N ASP A 493 -36.45 -9.36 -14.72
CA ASP A 493 -36.84 -10.19 -13.59
C ASP A 493 -35.80 -11.21 -13.18
N TRP A 494 -35.05 -11.79 -14.13
CA TRP A 494 -34.01 -12.78 -13.79
C TRP A 494 -32.75 -12.14 -13.16
N THR A 495 -32.35 -10.94 -13.57
CA THR A 495 -31.23 -10.24 -12.92
C THR A 495 -31.56 -9.89 -11.48
N ARG A 496 -32.82 -9.51 -11.24
CA ARG A 496 -33.33 -9.24 -9.90
C ARG A 496 -33.39 -10.54 -9.07
N ARG A 497 -33.89 -11.66 -9.63
CA ARG A 497 -33.89 -12.96 -8.93
C ARG A 497 -32.45 -13.42 -8.59
N MET A 498 -31.52 -13.31 -9.51
CA MET A 498 -30.11 -13.61 -9.25
C MET A 498 -29.57 -12.80 -8.06
N ALA A 499 -29.81 -11.48 -8.02
CA ALA A 499 -29.39 -10.64 -6.90
C ALA A 499 -30.07 -11.02 -5.58
N ILE A 500 -31.34 -11.43 -5.60
CA ILE A 500 -32.05 -11.95 -4.42
C ILE A 500 -31.36 -13.21 -3.91
N HIS A 501 -31.04 -14.16 -4.78
CA HIS A 501 -30.33 -15.38 -4.39
C HIS A 501 -28.93 -15.06 -3.81
N VAL A 502 -28.23 -14.05 -4.33
CA VAL A 502 -26.95 -13.59 -3.73
C VAL A 502 -27.17 -13.07 -2.31
N VAL A 503 -28.19 -12.23 -2.08
CA VAL A 503 -28.54 -11.71 -0.74
C VAL A 503 -28.93 -12.85 0.21
N GLU A 504 -29.67 -13.85 -0.27
CA GLU A 504 -30.02 -15.04 0.52
C GLU A 504 -28.76 -15.83 0.93
N ARG A 505 -27.77 -15.98 0.03
CA ARG A 505 -26.49 -16.60 0.37
C ARG A 505 -25.73 -15.83 1.44
N ILE A 506 -25.74 -14.48 1.38
CA ILE A 506 -25.13 -13.62 2.43
C ILE A 506 -25.87 -13.86 3.77
N ASN A 507 -27.20 -13.85 3.79
CA ASN A 507 -27.98 -14.10 5.00
C ASN A 507 -27.73 -15.51 5.57
N GLN A 508 -27.64 -16.52 4.70
CA GLN A 508 -27.28 -17.88 5.09
C GLN A 508 -25.87 -17.94 5.72
N TYR A 509 -24.89 -17.22 5.15
CA TYR A 509 -23.55 -17.12 5.69
C TYR A 509 -23.56 -16.46 7.08
N LEU A 510 -24.28 -15.35 7.28
CA LEU A 510 -24.44 -14.72 8.59
C LEU A 510 -25.09 -15.67 9.61
N TRP A 511 -26.10 -16.44 9.19
CA TRP A 511 -26.74 -17.44 10.03
C TRP A 511 -25.79 -18.56 10.43
N GLN A 512 -24.98 -19.10 9.52
CA GLN A 512 -23.97 -20.14 9.78
C GLN A 512 -22.92 -19.69 10.79
N HIS A 513 -22.67 -18.38 10.87
CA HIS A 513 -21.76 -17.78 11.83
C HIS A 513 -22.44 -17.32 13.13
N ASN A 514 -23.69 -17.71 13.38
CA ASN A 514 -24.50 -17.35 14.54
C ASN A 514 -24.67 -15.83 14.74
N MET A 515 -24.85 -15.08 13.65
CA MET A 515 -24.96 -13.61 13.67
C MET A 515 -26.38 -13.09 13.66
N GLN A 516 -27.42 -13.92 13.64
CA GLN A 516 -28.82 -13.53 13.51
C GLN A 516 -29.34 -12.64 14.65
N GLU A 517 -28.72 -12.70 15.83
CA GLU A 517 -29.08 -11.83 16.96
C GLU A 517 -28.32 -10.50 16.98
N ARG A 518 -27.30 -10.36 16.12
CA ARG A 518 -26.42 -9.18 16.06
C ARG A 518 -26.57 -8.41 14.76
N CYS A 519 -26.78 -9.11 13.64
CA CYS A 519 -26.81 -8.55 12.31
C CYS A 519 -28.24 -8.61 11.74
N SER A 520 -28.65 -7.55 11.05
CA SER A 520 -29.91 -7.47 10.33
C SER A 520 -29.98 -8.51 9.22
N ASN A 521 -31.16 -9.09 9.01
CA ASN A 521 -31.42 -9.89 7.81
C ASN A 521 -31.53 -8.97 6.61
N LEU A 522 -30.64 -9.15 5.63
CA LEU A 522 -30.55 -8.28 4.46
C LEU A 522 -31.67 -8.54 3.46
N THR A 523 -32.17 -7.49 2.83
CA THR A 523 -33.18 -7.56 1.77
C THR A 523 -32.78 -6.68 0.59
N LEU A 524 -32.90 -7.21 -0.62
CA LEU A 524 -32.52 -6.48 -1.84
C LEU A 524 -33.39 -5.24 -2.03
N ARG A 525 -32.75 -4.07 -2.18
CA ARG A 525 -33.42 -2.81 -2.52
C ARG A 525 -33.44 -2.61 -4.04
N VAL A 526 -32.30 -2.58 -4.67
CA VAL A 526 -32.14 -2.30 -6.10
C VAL A 526 -30.91 -3.02 -6.66
N VAL A 527 -30.98 -3.42 -7.92
CA VAL A 527 -29.82 -3.85 -8.72
C VAL A 527 -29.32 -2.61 -9.46
N ASN A 528 -28.10 -2.18 -9.15
CA ASN A 528 -27.51 -0.98 -9.75
C ASN A 528 -26.95 -1.25 -11.15
N ALA A 529 -26.32 -2.42 -11.35
CA ALA A 529 -25.81 -2.87 -12.63
C ALA A 529 -25.66 -4.39 -12.65
N THR A 530 -25.85 -4.99 -13.81
CA THR A 530 -25.48 -6.38 -14.08
C THR A 530 -24.69 -6.41 -15.39
N GLU A 531 -23.55 -7.10 -15.39
CA GLU A 531 -22.71 -7.28 -16.56
C GLU A 531 -22.51 -8.77 -16.80
N GLN A 532 -22.55 -9.22 -18.04
CA GLN A 532 -22.29 -10.59 -18.45
C GLN A 532 -20.95 -10.68 -19.16
N ARG A 533 -20.15 -11.69 -18.83
CA ARG A 533 -18.94 -12.04 -19.59
C ARG A 533 -19.33 -12.47 -21.02
N VAL A 534 -18.70 -11.84 -22.01
CA VAL A 534 -19.02 -12.04 -23.44
C VAL A 534 -17.88 -12.67 -24.23
N ASP A 535 -16.70 -12.84 -23.65
CA ASP A 535 -15.58 -13.53 -24.26
C ASP A 535 -15.44 -14.98 -23.75
N ASN A 536 -14.61 -15.74 -24.44
CA ASN A 536 -14.25 -17.12 -24.09
C ASN A 536 -12.72 -17.31 -24.19
N LEU A 537 -11.95 -16.35 -23.67
CA LEU A 537 -10.49 -16.34 -23.77
C LEU A 537 -9.82 -17.51 -23.06
N ASP A 538 -10.41 -18.02 -21.98
CA ASP A 538 -9.86 -19.16 -21.20
C ASP A 538 -10.09 -20.52 -21.90
N GLY A 539 -10.89 -20.55 -22.95
CA GLY A 539 -11.34 -21.80 -23.55
C GLY A 539 -12.21 -22.62 -22.60
N ASP A 540 -12.96 -21.92 -21.73
CA ASP A 540 -13.81 -22.50 -20.69
C ASP A 540 -15.04 -23.18 -21.31
N THR A 541 -14.77 -24.17 -22.18
CA THR A 541 -15.77 -25.01 -22.84
C THR A 541 -16.47 -25.96 -21.85
N ASN A 542 -16.02 -25.97 -20.59
CA ASN A 542 -16.50 -26.85 -19.55
C ASN A 542 -17.64 -26.27 -18.68
N LEU A 543 -18.13 -25.07 -18.98
CA LEU A 543 -19.35 -24.59 -18.36
C LEU A 543 -20.52 -25.49 -18.83
N THR A 544 -20.83 -26.50 -18.03
CA THR A 544 -21.95 -27.42 -18.29
C THR A 544 -23.27 -26.67 -18.11
N GLY A 545 -24.18 -26.80 -19.05
CA GLY A 545 -25.50 -26.19 -18.99
C GLY A 545 -25.52 -24.71 -19.39
N GLY A 546 -26.48 -23.98 -18.84
CA GLY A 546 -26.73 -22.54 -19.09
C GLY A 546 -25.91 -21.57 -18.23
N LEU A 547 -24.97 -22.07 -17.38
CA LEU A 547 -24.17 -21.25 -16.49
C LEU A 547 -23.34 -20.21 -17.26
N ARG A 548 -23.35 -18.97 -16.80
CA ARG A 548 -22.56 -17.86 -17.34
C ARG A 548 -22.03 -17.02 -16.19
N HIS A 549 -20.87 -16.35 -16.42
CA HIS A 549 -20.29 -15.41 -15.48
C HIS A 549 -21.01 -14.07 -15.52
N TYR A 550 -21.33 -13.54 -14.34
CA TYR A 550 -21.94 -12.23 -14.17
C TYR A 550 -21.23 -11.44 -13.07
N HIS A 551 -21.14 -10.13 -13.29
CA HIS A 551 -20.87 -9.15 -12.26
C HIS A 551 -22.17 -8.46 -11.90
N THR A 552 -22.49 -8.38 -10.61
CA THR A 552 -23.71 -7.73 -10.14
C THR A 552 -23.42 -6.74 -9.04
N LYS A 553 -23.78 -5.47 -9.27
CA LYS A 553 -23.78 -4.41 -8.25
C LYS A 553 -25.19 -4.24 -7.73
N PHE A 554 -25.37 -4.28 -6.43
CA PHE A 554 -26.69 -4.15 -5.82
C PHE A 554 -26.63 -3.46 -4.46
N GLN A 555 -27.78 -2.91 -4.04
CA GLN A 555 -27.95 -2.26 -2.75
C GLN A 555 -29.05 -2.96 -1.95
N VAL A 556 -28.83 -3.09 -0.64
CA VAL A 556 -29.82 -3.61 0.30
C VAL A 556 -30.57 -2.48 1.03
N HIS A 557 -31.75 -2.78 1.61
CA HIS A 557 -32.51 -1.79 2.37
C HIS A 557 -31.83 -1.38 3.67
N GLN A 558 -31.12 -2.33 4.31
CA GLN A 558 -30.46 -2.14 5.58
C GLN A 558 -29.27 -1.21 5.39
N ASN A 559 -29.39 -0.02 5.93
CA ASN A 559 -28.41 1.07 5.92
C ASN A 559 -27.78 1.37 4.53
N LEU A 560 -28.53 1.07 3.47
CA LEU A 560 -28.12 1.25 2.07
C LEU A 560 -26.78 0.56 1.74
N GLY A 561 -26.55 -0.62 2.34
CA GLY A 561 -25.34 -1.42 2.07
C GLY A 561 -25.20 -1.75 0.59
N GLU A 562 -24.03 -1.46 0.00
CA GLU A 562 -23.74 -1.71 -1.41
C GLU A 562 -22.75 -2.86 -1.57
N PHE A 563 -23.02 -3.73 -2.54
CA PHE A 563 -22.23 -4.95 -2.76
C PHE A 563 -21.92 -5.16 -4.24
N PHE A 564 -20.78 -5.81 -4.46
CA PHE A 564 -20.37 -6.31 -5.76
C PHE A 564 -20.11 -7.81 -5.66
N ALA A 565 -20.82 -8.59 -6.48
CA ALA A 565 -20.69 -10.05 -6.53
C ALA A 565 -20.31 -10.52 -7.93
N THR A 566 -19.37 -11.47 -7.99
CA THR A 566 -19.05 -12.26 -9.18
C THR A 566 -19.71 -13.63 -9.02
N THR A 567 -20.53 -14.01 -9.99
CA THR A 567 -21.38 -15.22 -9.92
C THR A 567 -21.32 -16.03 -11.21
N LEU A 568 -21.50 -17.36 -11.07
CA LEU A 568 -21.95 -18.22 -12.15
C LEU A 568 -23.45 -18.43 -11.97
N TYR A 569 -24.24 -18.10 -12.97
CA TYR A 569 -25.69 -18.19 -12.91
C TYR A 569 -26.28 -18.77 -14.19
N ASP A 570 -27.25 -19.66 -14.02
CA ASP A 570 -28.05 -20.21 -15.10
C ASP A 570 -29.44 -19.57 -15.07
N ARG A 571 -29.83 -18.91 -16.16
CA ARG A 571 -31.10 -18.18 -16.25
C ARG A 571 -32.34 -19.09 -16.30
N GLU A 572 -32.18 -20.34 -16.77
CA GLU A 572 -33.28 -21.29 -16.94
C GLU A 572 -33.55 -22.08 -15.65
N THR A 573 -32.47 -22.57 -15.04
CA THR A 573 -32.58 -23.40 -13.83
C THR A 573 -32.47 -22.60 -12.54
N GLU A 574 -32.09 -21.32 -12.64
CA GLU A 574 -31.75 -20.43 -11.51
C GLU A 574 -30.65 -20.95 -10.60
N ALA A 575 -29.84 -21.89 -11.11
CA ALA A 575 -28.68 -22.38 -10.39
C ALA A 575 -27.65 -21.26 -10.21
N LEU A 576 -27.19 -21.07 -8.96
CA LEU A 576 -26.25 -20.03 -8.57
C LEU A 576 -25.03 -20.66 -7.89
N GLU A 577 -23.85 -20.39 -8.46
CA GLU A 577 -22.56 -20.70 -7.84
C GLU A 577 -21.83 -19.40 -7.54
N LEU A 578 -21.40 -19.22 -6.29
CA LEU A 578 -20.57 -18.10 -5.85
C LEU A 578 -19.83 -18.47 -4.56
N ASN A 579 -18.69 -17.82 -4.33
CA ASN A 579 -18.06 -17.81 -3.03
C ASN A 579 -18.49 -16.55 -2.28
N VAL A 580 -19.28 -16.72 -1.22
CA VAL A 580 -19.79 -15.59 -0.42
C VAL A 580 -18.65 -14.76 0.15
N GLU A 581 -17.55 -15.37 0.56
CA GLU A 581 -16.40 -14.67 1.17
C GLU A 581 -15.66 -13.74 0.20
N LEU A 582 -15.96 -13.85 -1.11
CA LEU A 582 -15.39 -13.01 -2.17
C LEU A 582 -16.37 -11.91 -2.66
N ILE A 583 -17.53 -11.73 -2.02
CA ILE A 583 -18.43 -10.62 -2.31
C ILE A 583 -17.86 -9.36 -1.64
N SER A 584 -17.57 -8.33 -2.43
CA SER A 584 -17.02 -7.07 -1.92
C SER A 584 -18.11 -6.14 -1.40
N ARG A 585 -17.88 -5.44 -0.30
CA ARG A 585 -18.66 -4.29 0.14
C ARG A 585 -18.08 -3.03 -0.51
N THR A 586 -18.90 -2.28 -1.26
CA THR A 586 -18.45 -1.14 -2.09
C THR A 586 -18.77 0.23 -1.52
N ASN A 587 -19.43 0.29 -0.36
CA ASN A 587 -19.56 1.51 0.43
C ASN A 587 -19.01 1.33 1.85
N MET A 588 -18.69 2.43 2.55
CA MET A 588 -18.14 2.40 3.91
C MET A 588 -19.09 1.66 4.87
N TYR A 589 -18.53 0.81 5.74
CA TYR A 589 -19.31 -0.06 6.64
C TYR A 589 -18.75 -0.14 8.07
N GLY A 590 -17.71 0.61 8.39
CA GLY A 590 -17.10 0.56 9.71
C GLY A 590 -18.09 0.73 10.85
N ASN A 591 -18.93 1.76 10.78
CA ASN A 591 -19.96 2.06 11.77
C ASN A 591 -21.12 1.05 11.73
N ASP A 592 -21.41 0.48 10.55
CA ASP A 592 -22.50 -0.50 10.40
C ASP A 592 -22.24 -1.80 11.14
N SER A 593 -20.97 -2.19 11.28
CA SER A 593 -20.53 -3.53 11.66
C SER A 593 -19.69 -3.58 12.95
N GLU A 594 -19.83 -2.59 13.82
CA GLU A 594 -19.06 -2.52 15.09
C GLU A 594 -19.35 -3.68 16.04
N CYS A 595 -20.56 -4.26 15.97
CA CYS A 595 -20.98 -5.37 16.82
C CYS A 595 -20.27 -6.70 16.54
N VAL A 596 -19.45 -6.78 15.47
CA VAL A 596 -18.75 -8.00 15.07
C VAL A 596 -17.25 -7.78 14.88
N ARG A 597 -16.48 -8.84 15.15
CA ARG A 597 -15.01 -8.82 15.02
C ARG A 597 -14.47 -9.65 13.86
N ASN A 598 -15.27 -10.58 13.32
CA ASN A 598 -14.86 -11.39 12.16
C ASN A 598 -14.83 -10.51 10.92
N LYS A 599 -13.71 -10.50 10.19
CA LYS A 599 -13.45 -9.61 9.05
C LYS A 599 -14.44 -9.79 7.89
N ILE A 600 -14.74 -11.03 7.54
CA ILE A 600 -15.65 -11.34 6.42
C ILE A 600 -17.09 -11.05 6.83
N VAL A 601 -17.47 -11.46 8.04
CA VAL A 601 -18.79 -11.14 8.60
C VAL A 601 -19.04 -9.63 8.67
N LYS A 602 -17.99 -8.83 8.96
CA LYS A 602 -18.09 -7.36 8.96
C LYS A 602 -18.53 -6.76 7.64
N LEU A 603 -18.16 -7.37 6.52
CA LEU A 603 -18.56 -6.89 5.19
C LEU A 603 -20.10 -6.89 5.04
N TYR A 604 -20.77 -7.87 5.63
CA TYR A 604 -22.19 -8.13 5.46
C TYR A 604 -23.05 -7.71 6.64
N CYS A 605 -22.45 -7.62 7.83
CA CYS A 605 -23.20 -7.30 9.04
C CYS A 605 -23.60 -5.82 9.08
N ILE A 606 -24.89 -5.60 9.24
CA ILE A 606 -25.45 -4.31 9.64
C ILE A 606 -26.06 -4.54 11.01
N CYS A 607 -25.46 -3.97 12.03
CA CYS A 607 -25.77 -4.22 13.43
C CYS A 607 -27.23 -3.85 13.76
N LEU A 608 -27.90 -4.68 14.55
CA LEU A 608 -29.21 -4.36 15.10
C LEU A 608 -29.06 -3.25 16.14
N GLU A 609 -29.91 -2.21 16.11
CA GLU A 609 -29.83 -1.02 16.99
C GLU A 609 -29.95 -1.32 18.50
N LYS A 610 -30.28 -2.55 18.88
CA LYS A 610 -30.62 -2.92 20.27
C LYS A 610 -29.46 -3.33 21.19
N LEU A 611 -28.21 -3.24 20.75
CA LEU A 611 -27.06 -3.73 21.54
C LEU A 611 -26.24 -2.63 22.24
N TRP A 612 -26.80 -1.41 22.35
CA TRP A 612 -26.13 -0.28 23.02
C TRP A 612 -26.80 0.08 24.37
N THR A 613 -27.15 -0.92 25.19
CA THR A 613 -27.52 -0.68 26.61
C THR A 613 -26.50 -1.30 27.53
#